data_697a152307c6b18d639ed1e1c18fe69a
#
_entry.id   697a152307c6b18d639ed1e1c18fe69a
#
_cell.length_a   1.000
_cell.length_b   1.000
_cell.length_c   1.000
_cell.angle_alpha   90.00
_cell.angle_beta   90.00
_cell.angle_gamma   90.00
#
_symmetry.space_group_name_H-M   'P 1'
#
loop_
_entity.id
_entity.type
_entity.pdbx_description
1 polymer ?
#
loop_
_entity_poly.entity_id
_entity_poly.type
_entity_poly.pdbx_seq_one_letter_code
_entity_poly.pdbx_strand_id
1 'polypeptide(L)'
;MCSNKTGLTYRDAGVDIDAGNKAVELMKESVKRTYTAGVVGDLGGFGGLYSLAGHSMEEPMLVSGTDGVGTKLRLAIMMDKHDTIGQDCVAMSVNEILVQGATPLFFLDYVA
;
A
#
# COMPACT_ATOMS: atom_id res chain seq x y z
N MET A 1 -20.47 -38.94 -22.10
CA MET A 1 -20.86 -37.78 -21.26
C MET A 1 -19.59 -37.07 -20.86
N CYS A 2 -19.22 -35.96 -21.53
CA CYS A 2 -18.06 -35.16 -21.16
C CYS A 2 -18.43 -34.35 -19.92
N SER A 3 -17.77 -34.63 -18.79
CA SER A 3 -17.80 -33.83 -17.62
C SER A 3 -17.27 -32.42 -17.94
N ASN A 4 -18.13 -31.43 -17.93
CA ASN A 4 -17.74 -30.02 -17.96
C ASN A 4 -16.91 -29.74 -16.69
N LYS A 5 -15.59 -29.83 -16.79
CA LYS A 5 -14.68 -29.31 -15.78
C LYS A 5 -14.77 -27.79 -15.92
N THR A 6 -15.61 -27.16 -15.10
CA THR A 6 -15.52 -25.74 -14.84
C THR A 6 -14.13 -25.48 -14.28
N GLY A 7 -13.29 -24.75 -15.05
CA GLY A 7 -11.95 -24.39 -14.58
C GLY A 7 -12.03 -23.61 -13.28
N LEU A 8 -11.04 -23.77 -12.42
CA LEU A 8 -10.86 -22.95 -11.21
C LEU A 8 -10.76 -21.48 -11.61
N THR A 9 -11.51 -20.64 -10.91
CA THR A 9 -11.46 -19.19 -11.07
C THR A 9 -10.65 -18.55 -9.92
N TYR A 10 -10.21 -17.31 -10.11
CA TYR A 10 -9.58 -16.54 -9.03
C TYR A 10 -10.50 -16.40 -7.81
N ARG A 11 -11.80 -16.24 -8.04
CA ARG A 11 -12.80 -16.15 -6.96
C ARG A 11 -12.90 -17.47 -6.16
N ASP A 12 -12.80 -18.61 -6.82
CA ASP A 12 -12.77 -19.93 -6.14
C ASP A 12 -11.53 -20.10 -5.27
N ALA A 13 -10.44 -19.41 -5.62
CA ALA A 13 -9.20 -19.36 -4.85
C ALA A 13 -9.19 -18.26 -3.76
N GLY A 14 -10.31 -17.57 -3.55
CA GLY A 14 -10.43 -16.51 -2.54
C GLY A 14 -9.99 -15.12 -3.00
N VAL A 15 -9.73 -14.92 -4.30
CA VAL A 15 -9.31 -13.64 -4.87
C VAL A 15 -10.46 -13.01 -5.65
N ASP A 16 -11.02 -11.92 -5.12
CA ASP A 16 -12.04 -11.13 -5.80
C ASP A 16 -11.42 -9.92 -6.50
N ILE A 17 -11.14 -10.08 -7.81
CA ILE A 17 -10.51 -9.06 -8.64
C ILE A 17 -11.38 -7.80 -8.73
N ASP A 18 -12.70 -7.95 -8.81
CA ASP A 18 -13.62 -6.82 -8.93
C ASP A 18 -13.65 -6.00 -7.63
N ALA A 19 -13.63 -6.68 -6.48
CA ALA A 19 -13.52 -6.02 -5.18
C ALA A 19 -12.18 -5.26 -5.05
N GLY A 20 -11.07 -5.85 -5.48
CA GLY A 20 -9.75 -5.20 -5.51
C GLY A 20 -9.74 -3.95 -6.37
N ASN A 21 -10.24 -4.04 -7.60
CA ASN A 21 -10.36 -2.89 -8.50
C ASN A 21 -11.25 -1.78 -7.92
N LYS A 22 -12.35 -2.16 -7.28
CA LYS A 22 -13.23 -1.22 -6.62
C LYS A 22 -12.56 -0.51 -5.44
N ALA A 23 -11.77 -1.24 -4.64
CA ALA A 23 -11.01 -0.66 -3.53
C ALA A 23 -10.00 0.39 -4.04
N VAL A 24 -9.25 0.07 -5.10
CA VAL A 24 -8.31 1.02 -5.72
C VAL A 24 -9.03 2.28 -6.21
N GLU A 25 -10.17 2.13 -6.88
CA GLU A 25 -10.95 3.28 -7.37
C GLU A 25 -11.43 4.17 -6.22
N LEU A 26 -11.92 3.58 -5.12
CA LEU A 26 -12.39 4.33 -3.95
C LEU A 26 -11.28 5.11 -3.24
N MET A 27 -10.06 4.58 -3.20
CA MET A 27 -8.94 5.24 -2.50
C MET A 27 -8.20 6.27 -3.37
N LYS A 28 -8.37 6.25 -4.69
CA LYS A 28 -7.58 6.99 -5.68
C LYS A 28 -7.46 8.47 -5.36
N GLU A 29 -8.55 9.14 -5.06
CA GLU A 29 -8.56 10.56 -4.72
C GLU A 29 -7.83 10.86 -3.39
N SER A 30 -7.94 9.96 -2.41
CA SER A 30 -7.26 10.10 -1.13
C SER A 30 -5.75 9.92 -1.29
N VAL A 31 -5.33 8.95 -2.10
CA VAL A 31 -3.91 8.72 -2.42
C VAL A 31 -3.31 9.91 -3.17
N LYS A 32 -4.00 10.44 -4.17
CA LYS A 32 -3.54 11.62 -4.93
C LYS A 32 -3.28 12.84 -4.05
N ARG A 33 -4.08 13.02 -3.00
CA ARG A 33 -3.88 14.13 -2.05
C ARG A 33 -2.59 14.01 -1.22
N THR A 34 -1.98 12.83 -1.15
CA THR A 34 -0.71 12.61 -0.45
C THR A 34 0.51 12.83 -1.35
N TYR A 35 0.32 13.03 -2.65
CA TYR A 35 1.42 13.15 -3.60
C TYR A 35 2.23 14.41 -3.34
N THR A 36 3.55 14.23 -3.33
CA THR A 36 4.54 15.31 -3.30
C THR A 36 5.14 15.51 -4.69
N ALA A 37 5.92 16.56 -4.88
CA ALA A 37 6.57 16.87 -6.16
C ALA A 37 7.51 15.75 -6.68
N GLY A 38 7.96 14.85 -5.79
CA GLY A 38 8.80 13.72 -6.17
C GLY A 38 8.02 12.55 -6.78
N VAL A 39 6.71 12.46 -6.59
CA VAL A 39 5.91 11.36 -7.13
C VAL A 39 5.77 11.48 -8.64
N VAL A 40 6.14 10.43 -9.37
CA VAL A 40 6.09 10.38 -10.84
C VAL A 40 5.13 9.28 -11.26
N GLY A 41 4.11 9.66 -12.03
CA GLY A 41 3.09 8.72 -12.51
C GLY A 41 1.81 8.75 -11.68
N ASP A 42 0.96 7.75 -11.87
CA ASP A 42 -0.36 7.65 -11.23
C ASP A 42 -0.53 6.27 -10.58
N LEU A 43 -1.57 6.15 -9.75
CA LEU A 43 -1.97 4.91 -9.11
C LEU A 43 -2.43 3.87 -10.15
N GLY A 44 -2.03 2.61 -9.97
CA GLY A 44 -2.44 1.47 -10.81
C GLY A 44 -1.36 0.91 -11.73
N GLY A 45 -0.13 1.43 -11.66
CA GLY A 45 1.04 0.81 -12.31
C GLY A 45 1.62 -0.35 -11.49
N PHE A 46 2.58 -1.09 -12.07
CA PHE A 46 3.26 -2.19 -11.39
C PHE A 46 4.32 -1.74 -10.37
N GLY A 47 4.60 -0.45 -10.28
CA GLY A 47 5.55 0.11 -9.34
C GLY A 47 5.37 1.61 -9.17
N GLY A 48 5.82 2.13 -8.05
CA GLY A 48 5.87 3.57 -7.79
C GLY A 48 7.18 4.16 -8.26
N LEU A 49 7.13 5.28 -8.96
CA LEU A 49 8.30 6.07 -9.33
C LEU A 49 8.37 7.31 -8.44
N TYR A 50 9.57 7.56 -7.91
CA TYR A 50 9.84 8.75 -7.14
C TYR A 50 11.13 9.41 -7.60
N SER A 51 11.07 10.71 -7.91
CA SER A 51 12.22 11.49 -8.36
C SER A 51 12.97 12.07 -7.17
N LEU A 52 14.28 11.84 -7.12
CA LEU A 52 15.17 12.44 -6.13
C LEU A 52 15.76 13.79 -6.60
N ALA A 53 15.37 14.29 -7.77
CA ALA A 53 15.93 15.50 -8.35
C ALA A 53 15.74 16.78 -7.50
N GLY A 54 14.74 16.79 -6.61
CA GLY A 54 14.51 17.90 -5.67
C GLY A 54 15.32 17.84 -4.37
N HIS A 55 16.16 16.82 -4.20
CA HIS A 55 16.94 16.59 -2.98
C HIS A 55 18.43 16.88 -3.24
N SER A 56 18.99 17.85 -2.51
CA SER A 56 20.41 18.20 -2.58
C SER A 56 21.23 17.28 -1.68
N MET A 57 21.69 16.16 -2.22
CA MET A 57 22.53 15.19 -1.49
C MET A 57 23.73 14.84 -2.34
N GLU A 58 24.92 14.85 -1.73
CA GLU A 58 26.16 14.44 -2.43
C GLU A 58 26.22 12.92 -2.59
N GLU A 59 25.88 12.19 -1.52
CA GLU A 59 25.83 10.72 -1.50
C GLU A 59 24.49 10.25 -0.94
N PRO A 60 23.43 10.17 -1.76
CA PRO A 60 22.11 9.81 -1.27
C PRO A 60 22.05 8.34 -0.86
N MET A 61 21.55 8.08 0.33
CA MET A 61 21.22 6.75 0.81
C MET A 61 19.71 6.62 1.00
N LEU A 62 19.15 5.53 0.50
CA LEU A 62 17.74 5.19 0.72
C LEU A 62 17.62 4.23 1.89
N VAL A 63 16.76 4.57 2.83
CA VAL A 63 16.33 3.68 3.92
C VAL A 63 14.93 3.18 3.58
N SER A 64 14.73 1.88 3.59
CA SER A 64 13.43 1.26 3.35
C SER A 64 13.01 0.51 4.62
N GLY A 65 11.79 0.71 5.03
CA GLY A 65 11.12 -0.08 6.07
C GLY A 65 9.87 -0.73 5.50
N THR A 66 9.51 -1.88 6.01
CA THR A 66 8.26 -2.56 5.67
C THR A 66 7.75 -3.30 6.89
N ASP A 67 6.56 -2.93 7.32
CA ASP A 67 5.92 -3.55 8.48
C ASP A 67 4.40 -3.60 8.28
N GLY A 68 3.75 -4.45 9.02
CA GLY A 68 2.30 -4.56 9.08
C GLY A 68 1.75 -3.98 10.39
N VAL A 69 0.44 -4.06 10.57
CA VAL A 69 -0.23 -3.59 11.79
C VAL A 69 -0.29 -4.67 12.88
N GLY A 70 0.23 -5.86 12.60
CA GLY A 70 0.24 -6.97 13.54
C GLY A 70 -1.17 -7.41 13.99
N THR A 71 -1.30 -7.78 15.24
CA THR A 71 -2.57 -8.27 15.82
C THR A 71 -3.65 -7.20 15.93
N LYS A 72 -3.33 -5.92 15.77
CA LYS A 72 -4.32 -4.81 15.75
C LYS A 72 -5.33 -4.97 14.63
N LEU A 73 -4.94 -5.54 13.49
CA LEU A 73 -5.85 -5.84 12.39
C LEU A 73 -6.97 -6.80 12.84
N ARG A 74 -6.63 -7.81 13.63
CA ARG A 74 -7.64 -8.73 14.19
C ARG A 74 -8.63 -8.02 15.11
N LEU A 75 -8.16 -7.07 15.92
CA LEU A 75 -9.03 -6.26 16.75
C LEU A 75 -9.96 -5.39 15.90
N ALA A 76 -9.45 -4.76 14.84
CA ALA A 76 -10.26 -3.97 13.92
C ALA A 76 -11.40 -4.81 13.30
N ILE A 77 -11.08 -6.03 12.86
CA ILE A 77 -12.07 -6.97 12.30
C ILE A 77 -13.11 -7.38 13.37
N MET A 78 -12.67 -7.73 14.58
CA MET A 78 -13.57 -8.15 15.67
C MET A 78 -14.51 -7.04 16.14
N MET A 79 -14.07 -5.79 16.07
CA MET A 79 -14.83 -4.61 16.47
C MET A 79 -15.60 -3.98 15.32
N ASP A 80 -15.42 -4.47 14.10
CA ASP A 80 -15.91 -3.86 12.86
C ASP A 80 -15.56 -2.36 12.77
N LYS A 81 -14.31 -2.03 13.15
CA LYS A 81 -13.79 -0.67 13.18
C LYS A 81 -12.52 -0.57 12.34
N HIS A 82 -12.63 0.04 11.16
CA HIS A 82 -11.59 0.05 10.14
C HIS A 82 -11.03 1.43 9.82
N ASP A 83 -11.59 2.48 10.40
CA ASP A 83 -11.30 3.89 10.08
C ASP A 83 -9.98 4.42 10.65
N THR A 84 -9.31 3.67 11.53
CA THR A 84 -8.06 4.09 12.18
C THR A 84 -6.86 3.20 11.88
N ILE A 85 -7.08 1.95 11.44
CA ILE A 85 -5.99 0.97 11.28
C ILE A 85 -4.97 1.38 10.22
N GLY A 86 -5.37 2.15 9.20
CA GLY A 86 -4.46 2.69 8.20
C GLY A 86 -3.42 3.66 8.77
N GLN A 87 -3.77 4.40 9.81
CA GLN A 87 -2.83 5.28 10.52
C GLN A 87 -1.73 4.45 11.21
N ASP A 88 -2.10 3.35 11.84
CA ASP A 88 -1.14 2.42 12.44
C ASP A 88 -0.19 1.84 11.39
N CYS A 89 -0.71 1.44 10.23
CA CYS A 89 0.08 0.87 9.14
C CYS A 89 1.18 1.84 8.66
N VAL A 90 0.80 3.08 8.39
CA VAL A 90 1.76 4.12 7.97
C VAL A 90 2.72 4.47 9.11
N ALA A 91 2.22 4.63 10.34
CA ALA A 91 3.04 5.02 11.48
C ALA A 91 4.11 3.99 11.81
N MET A 92 3.81 2.69 11.75
CA MET A 92 4.80 1.65 12.01
C MET A 92 5.94 1.71 10.99
N SER A 93 5.63 1.74 9.71
CA SER A 93 6.64 1.82 8.65
C SER A 93 7.46 3.12 8.71
N VAL A 94 6.81 4.26 9.02
CA VAL A 94 7.50 5.54 9.16
C VAL A 94 8.44 5.55 10.38
N ASN A 95 8.02 4.99 11.50
CA ASN A 95 8.86 4.92 12.70
C ASN A 95 10.14 4.12 12.47
N GLU A 96 10.07 3.03 11.69
CA GLU A 96 11.26 2.22 11.34
C GLU A 96 12.34 3.02 10.62
N ILE A 97 11.96 3.87 9.68
CA ILE A 97 12.92 4.70 8.96
C ILE A 97 13.37 5.93 9.76
N LEU A 98 12.49 6.48 10.60
CA LEU A 98 12.82 7.64 11.45
C LEU A 98 13.91 7.31 12.48
N VAL A 99 13.93 6.11 13.05
CA VAL A 99 14.98 5.71 14.00
C VAL A 99 16.36 5.62 13.35
N GLN A 100 16.43 5.55 12.03
CA GLN A 100 17.68 5.63 11.25
C GLN A 100 18.03 7.08 10.86
N GLY A 101 17.23 8.06 11.26
CA GLY A 101 17.41 9.47 10.90
C GLY A 101 16.95 9.82 9.47
N ALA A 102 16.21 8.92 8.81
CA ALA A 102 15.72 9.15 7.47
C ALA A 102 14.45 10.00 7.43
N THR A 103 14.27 10.75 6.36
CA THR A 103 13.06 11.51 6.08
C THR A 103 12.12 10.67 5.22
N PRO A 104 10.83 10.51 5.58
CA PRO A 104 9.86 9.82 4.75
C PRO A 104 9.70 10.52 3.38
N LEU A 105 9.82 9.77 2.30
CA LEU A 105 9.69 10.28 0.94
C LEU A 105 8.38 9.83 0.30
N PHE A 106 8.09 8.54 0.38
CA PHE A 106 6.89 7.93 -0.18
C PHE A 106 6.54 6.66 0.59
N PHE A 107 5.32 6.20 0.42
CA PHE A 107 4.82 4.94 0.98
C PHE A 107 4.26 4.08 -0.16
N LEU A 108 4.56 2.80 -0.12
CA LEU A 108 3.98 1.81 -1.02
C LEU A 108 3.07 0.89 -0.21
N ASP A 109 1.86 0.69 -0.69
CA ASP A 109 0.89 -0.17 -0.04
C ASP A 109 0.40 -1.24 -1.00
N TYR A 110 0.17 -2.42 -0.48
CA TYR A 110 -0.45 -3.53 -1.19
C TYR A 110 -1.75 -3.92 -0.48
N VAL A 111 -2.84 -3.80 -1.21
CA VAL A 111 -4.18 -4.16 -0.74
C VAL A 111 -4.63 -5.41 -1.46
N ALA A 112 -4.95 -6.48 -0.71
CA ALA A 112 -5.42 -7.75 -1.23
C ALA A 112 -6.76 -8.16 -0.57
#